data_932b2e4b7a23650d32d0fdb4fb00300c
#
_entry.id   932b2e4b7a23650d32d0fdb4fb00300c
#
_cell.length_a   1.000
_cell.length_b   1.000
_cell.length_c   1.000
_cell.angle_alpha   90.00
_cell.angle_beta   90.00
_cell.angle_gamma   90.00
#
_symmetry.space_group_name_H-M   'P 1'
#
loop_
_entity.id
_entity.type
_entity.pdbx_description
1 polymer ?
#
loop_
_entity_poly.entity_id
_entity_poly.type
_entity_poly.pdbx_seq_one_letter_code
_entity_poly.pdbx_strand_id
1 'polypeptide(L)'
;SGGDSVIAKPVMSWFIDGTKGYQTHQRGKKTWTEKVKGRADHFRGKLIVLADRWTGSMGEGTTIGLRAAAGATYIGTPMAGLRGAIESTDLPCLKAQIRFPVEQLFEVSGGRRELAKPDVLVTEAELAAAHDGEDAILKRALELVR
;
A
#
# COMPACT_ATOMS: atom_id res chain seq x y z
N SER A 1 -5.56 -2.91 -7.84
CA SER A 1 -6.76 -2.73 -7.02
C SER A 1 -6.48 -1.74 -5.89
N GLY A 2 -7.43 -0.88 -5.63
CA GLY A 2 -7.40 0.09 -4.54
C GLY A 2 -8.56 -0.15 -3.56
N GLY A 3 -9.01 0.89 -2.88
CA GLY A 3 -10.15 0.79 -1.96
C GLY A 3 -10.24 1.97 -1.02
N ASP A 4 -11.02 1.77 0.05
CA ASP A 4 -11.24 2.77 1.09
C ASP A 4 -10.44 2.43 2.36
N SER A 5 -9.95 3.47 3.01
CA SER A 5 -9.27 3.36 4.30
C SER A 5 -10.18 2.80 5.41
N VAL A 6 -11.50 2.97 5.29
CA VAL A 6 -12.50 2.39 6.21
C VAL A 6 -12.43 0.85 6.22
N ILE A 7 -12.08 0.24 5.09
CA ILE A 7 -11.90 -1.21 4.97
C ILE A 7 -10.45 -1.60 5.27
N ALA A 8 -9.50 -0.86 4.74
CA ALA A 8 -8.08 -1.18 4.88
C ALA A 8 -7.57 -1.11 6.33
N LYS A 9 -7.99 -0.11 7.10
CA LYS A 9 -7.58 0.03 8.52
C LYS A 9 -7.98 -1.16 9.39
N PRO A 10 -9.23 -1.68 9.37
CA PRO A 10 -9.60 -2.92 10.07
C PRO A 10 -8.75 -4.11 9.66
N VAL A 11 -8.45 -4.29 8.37
CA VAL A 11 -7.58 -5.38 7.89
C VAL A 11 -6.18 -5.23 8.45
N MET A 12 -5.57 -4.05 8.34
CA MET A 12 -4.23 -3.80 8.88
C MET A 12 -4.17 -4.01 10.40
N SER A 13 -5.25 -3.73 11.12
CA SER A 13 -5.30 -3.86 12.59
C SER A 13 -5.01 -5.27 13.09
N TRP A 14 -5.23 -6.31 12.26
CA TRP A 14 -4.92 -7.70 12.59
C TRP A 14 -3.42 -8.01 12.66
N PHE A 15 -2.57 -7.11 12.18
CA PHE A 15 -1.12 -7.31 12.08
C PHE A 15 -0.32 -6.29 12.87
N ILE A 16 -0.97 -5.33 13.53
CA ILE A 16 -0.32 -4.18 14.17
C ILE A 16 -0.45 -4.29 15.68
N ASP A 17 0.68 -4.09 16.37
CA ASP A 17 0.71 -3.94 17.83
C ASP A 17 0.52 -2.48 18.23
N GLY A 18 -0.41 -2.21 19.12
CA GLY A 18 -0.72 -0.86 19.62
C GLY A 18 -1.27 0.07 18.55
N THR A 19 -0.97 1.37 18.64
CA THR A 19 -1.38 2.37 17.66
C THR A 19 -0.18 2.86 16.89
N LYS A 20 -0.16 2.65 15.57
CA LYS A 20 0.96 2.98 14.68
C LYS A 20 0.53 3.88 13.52
N GLY A 21 1.43 4.76 13.08
CA GLY A 21 1.29 5.46 11.82
C GLY A 21 1.44 4.50 10.64
N TYR A 22 0.65 4.66 9.59
CA TYR A 22 0.75 3.81 8.42
C TYR A 22 1.01 4.59 7.13
N GLN A 23 0.61 5.85 7.06
CA GLN A 23 0.80 6.72 5.90
C GLN A 23 0.77 8.18 6.33
N THR A 24 1.59 9.02 5.71
CA THR A 24 1.59 10.46 5.94
C THR A 24 0.95 11.17 4.74
N HIS A 25 0.12 12.13 5.01
CA HIS A 25 -0.60 12.96 4.05
C HIS A 25 -0.11 14.39 4.10
N GLN A 26 -0.06 15.05 2.95
CA GLN A 26 0.19 16.48 2.83
C GLN A 26 -0.81 17.12 1.88
N ARG A 27 -1.50 18.16 2.38
CA ARG A 27 -2.40 19.02 1.60
C ARG A 27 -1.99 20.46 1.79
N GLY A 28 -1.45 21.09 0.77
CA GLY A 28 -0.84 22.42 0.88
C GLY A 28 0.29 22.43 1.92
N LYS A 29 0.15 23.26 2.94
CA LYS A 29 1.11 23.35 4.06
C LYS A 29 0.80 22.41 5.23
N LYS A 30 -0.35 21.73 5.22
CA LYS A 30 -0.77 20.83 6.30
C LYS A 30 -0.25 19.43 6.04
N THR A 31 0.40 18.85 7.05
CA THR A 31 0.89 17.46 7.03
C THR A 31 0.35 16.74 8.26
N TRP A 32 -0.07 15.48 8.11
CA TRP A 32 -0.49 14.63 9.21
C TRP A 32 -0.23 13.16 8.87
N THR A 33 -0.07 12.35 9.91
CA THR A 33 0.11 10.91 9.76
C THR A 33 -1.16 10.19 10.20
N GLU A 34 -1.73 9.42 9.28
CA GLU A 34 -2.84 8.54 9.54
C GLU A 34 -2.37 7.34 10.37
N LYS A 35 -3.21 6.94 11.33
CA LYS A 35 -2.89 5.86 12.27
C LYS A 35 -3.90 4.73 12.19
N VAL A 36 -3.42 3.54 12.53
CA VAL A 36 -4.23 2.34 12.77
C VAL A 36 -4.03 1.91 14.22
N LYS A 37 -5.14 1.66 14.91
CA LYS A 37 -5.15 1.01 16.21
C LYS A 37 -5.17 -0.50 15.98
N GLY A 38 -4.10 -1.16 16.36
CA GLY A 38 -3.98 -2.61 16.30
C GLY A 38 -4.88 -3.32 17.30
N ARG A 39 -5.06 -4.61 17.08
CA ARG A 39 -5.85 -5.50 17.94
C ARG A 39 -4.96 -6.11 19.02
N ALA A 40 -5.54 -6.42 20.17
CA ALA A 40 -4.83 -7.13 21.24
C ALA A 40 -4.42 -8.56 20.80
N ASP A 41 -5.26 -9.19 19.98
CA ASP A 41 -5.09 -10.52 19.42
C ASP A 41 -4.49 -10.52 18.00
N HIS A 42 -3.68 -9.49 17.67
CA HIS A 42 -3.04 -9.36 16.36
C HIS A 42 -2.07 -10.51 16.06
N PHE A 43 -1.87 -10.78 14.79
CA PHE A 43 -0.88 -11.74 14.29
C PHE A 43 0.54 -11.31 14.66
N ARG A 44 1.37 -12.24 15.17
CA ARG A 44 2.75 -11.97 15.65
C ARG A 44 3.82 -12.70 14.86
N GLY A 45 3.44 -13.40 13.80
CA GLY A 45 4.38 -14.10 12.94
C GLY A 45 5.04 -13.18 11.92
N LYS A 46 5.91 -13.75 11.10
CA LYS A 46 6.52 -13.06 9.96
C LYS A 46 5.44 -12.67 8.95
N LEU A 47 5.34 -11.40 8.63
CA LEU A 47 4.36 -10.87 7.69
C LEU A 47 5.05 -10.51 6.37
N ILE A 48 4.48 -11.00 5.29
CA ILE A 48 4.90 -10.67 3.92
C ILE A 48 3.71 -10.06 3.20
N VAL A 49 3.93 -8.97 2.51
CA VAL A 49 2.94 -8.33 1.63
C VAL A 49 3.39 -8.50 0.19
N LEU A 50 2.51 -9.11 -0.61
CA LEU A 50 2.73 -9.28 -2.05
C LEU A 50 2.05 -8.13 -2.77
N ALA A 51 2.80 -7.43 -3.61
CA ALA A 51 2.25 -6.34 -4.42
C ALA A 51 2.97 -6.25 -5.76
N ASP A 52 2.25 -5.72 -6.75
CA ASP A 52 2.71 -5.59 -8.12
C ASP A 52 2.21 -4.29 -8.77
N ARG A 53 2.48 -4.11 -10.06
CA ARG A 53 2.05 -2.95 -10.85
C ARG A 53 0.52 -2.70 -10.85
N TRP A 54 -0.30 -3.69 -10.49
CA TRP A 54 -1.76 -3.57 -10.39
C TRP A 54 -2.23 -3.17 -8.99
N THR A 55 -1.31 -3.14 -8.03
CA THR A 55 -1.57 -2.67 -6.67
C THR A 55 -1.56 -1.15 -6.70
N GLY A 56 -2.73 -0.54 -6.56
CA GLY A 56 -2.89 0.91 -6.64
C GLY A 56 -3.64 1.54 -5.47
N SER A 57 -3.55 2.85 -5.32
CA SER A 57 -4.31 3.67 -4.37
C SER A 57 -4.20 3.16 -2.92
N MET A 58 -5.32 2.78 -2.28
CA MET A 58 -5.29 2.25 -0.91
C MET A 58 -4.55 0.90 -0.80
N GLY A 59 -4.44 0.13 -1.89
CA GLY A 59 -3.56 -1.05 -1.94
C GLY A 59 -2.10 -0.67 -1.68
N GLU A 60 -1.61 0.41 -2.30
CA GLU A 60 -0.28 0.96 -2.04
C GLU A 60 -0.16 1.44 -0.59
N GLY A 61 -1.19 2.15 -0.09
CA GLY A 61 -1.25 2.61 1.29
C GLY A 61 -1.23 1.46 2.30
N THR A 62 -1.89 0.36 2.00
CA THR A 62 -1.87 -0.85 2.83
C THR A 62 -0.49 -1.51 2.83
N THR A 63 0.14 -1.61 1.67
CA THR A 63 1.48 -2.20 1.51
C THR A 63 2.53 -1.44 2.32
N ILE A 64 2.66 -0.12 2.11
CA ILE A 64 3.62 0.70 2.87
C ILE A 64 3.23 0.79 4.34
N GLY A 65 1.93 0.76 4.63
CA GLY A 65 1.39 0.83 5.99
C GLY A 65 1.75 -0.41 6.82
N LEU A 66 1.58 -1.60 6.28
CA LEU A 66 1.97 -2.84 6.94
C LEU A 66 3.49 -2.94 7.08
N ARG A 67 4.25 -2.47 6.08
CA ARG A 67 5.71 -2.37 6.19
C ARG A 67 6.12 -1.47 7.36
N ALA A 68 5.56 -0.26 7.47
CA ALA A 68 5.90 0.70 8.50
C ALA A 68 5.40 0.31 9.89
N ALA A 69 4.16 -0.20 10.00
CA ALA A 69 3.46 -0.41 11.26
C ALA A 69 3.60 -1.82 11.83
N ALA A 70 3.75 -2.83 10.97
CA ALA A 70 3.83 -4.25 11.35
C ALA A 70 5.18 -4.90 10.99
N GLY A 71 6.12 -4.17 10.38
CA GLY A 71 7.40 -4.72 9.97
C GLY A 71 7.29 -5.73 8.83
N ALA A 72 6.25 -5.63 8.01
CA ALA A 72 6.06 -6.52 6.88
C ALA A 72 7.16 -6.37 5.84
N THR A 73 7.55 -7.48 5.20
CA THR A 73 8.42 -7.46 4.03
C THR A 73 7.57 -7.31 2.77
N TYR A 74 7.80 -6.27 1.99
CA TYR A 74 7.16 -6.08 0.70
C TYR A 74 7.92 -6.81 -0.39
N ILE A 75 7.27 -7.79 -1.04
CA ILE A 75 7.83 -8.59 -2.13
C ILE A 75 7.01 -8.38 -3.39
N GLY A 76 7.68 -8.25 -4.51
CA GLY A 76 7.04 -8.14 -5.81
C GLY A 76 7.69 -7.16 -6.75
N THR A 77 6.88 -6.42 -7.50
CA THR A 77 7.33 -5.36 -8.42
C THR A 77 6.94 -3.99 -7.87
N PRO A 78 7.48 -2.88 -8.42
CA PRO A 78 6.91 -1.57 -8.13
C PRO A 78 5.40 -1.54 -8.34
N MET A 79 4.70 -0.86 -7.43
CA MET A 79 3.25 -0.69 -7.49
C MET A 79 2.84 0.31 -8.58
N ALA A 80 1.54 0.57 -8.73
CA ALA A 80 0.99 1.43 -9.78
C ALA A 80 1.52 2.88 -9.75
N GLY A 81 2.04 3.34 -8.61
CA GLY A 81 2.60 4.68 -8.48
C GLY A 81 1.54 5.80 -8.50
N LEU A 82 0.34 5.51 -8.00
CA LEU A 82 -0.75 6.48 -8.00
C LEU A 82 -0.51 7.59 -6.99
N ARG A 83 -0.68 8.83 -7.44
CA ARG A 83 -0.49 10.01 -6.61
C ARG A 83 -1.78 10.44 -5.94
N GLY A 84 -1.71 10.65 -4.65
CA GLY A 84 -2.67 11.40 -3.87
C GLY A 84 -3.97 10.68 -3.51
N ALA A 85 -4.65 11.27 -2.54
CA ALA A 85 -6.06 11.02 -2.31
C ALA A 85 -6.88 11.86 -3.30
N ILE A 86 -8.03 11.33 -3.71
CA ILE A 86 -8.87 11.90 -4.76
C ILE A 86 -10.07 12.57 -4.13
N GLU A 87 -10.35 13.80 -4.55
CA GLU A 87 -11.65 14.46 -4.37
C GLU A 87 -12.40 14.53 -5.70
N SER A 88 -13.70 14.64 -5.59
CA SER A 88 -14.60 14.85 -6.71
C SER A 88 -15.31 16.20 -6.58
N THR A 89 -15.47 16.91 -7.69
CA THR A 89 -16.31 18.10 -7.74
C THR A 89 -17.24 18.06 -8.95
N ASP A 90 -18.45 18.54 -8.77
CA ASP A 90 -19.42 18.63 -9.84
C ASP A 90 -19.18 19.88 -10.67
N LEU A 91 -19.34 19.75 -11.97
CA LEU A 91 -19.34 20.85 -12.94
C LEU A 91 -20.78 21.13 -13.37
N PRO A 92 -21.48 22.05 -12.70
CA PRO A 92 -22.94 22.26 -12.90
C PRO A 92 -23.30 22.56 -14.35
N CYS A 93 -22.47 23.36 -15.04
CA CYS A 93 -22.70 23.76 -16.43
C CYS A 93 -22.58 22.59 -17.43
N LEU A 94 -21.84 21.55 -17.10
CA LEU A 94 -21.57 20.41 -17.98
C LEU A 94 -22.31 19.13 -17.55
N LYS A 95 -23.01 19.16 -16.42
CA LYS A 95 -23.63 17.98 -15.78
C LYS A 95 -22.63 16.83 -15.67
N ALA A 96 -21.38 17.14 -15.36
CA ALA A 96 -20.26 16.21 -15.27
C ALA A 96 -19.57 16.31 -13.90
N GLN A 97 -18.87 15.28 -13.52
CA GLN A 97 -18.02 15.26 -12.33
C GLN A 97 -16.55 15.11 -12.74
N ILE A 98 -15.69 15.91 -12.16
CA ILE A 98 -14.23 15.72 -12.27
C ILE A 98 -13.67 15.14 -10.98
N ARG A 99 -12.63 14.30 -11.13
CA ARG A 99 -11.87 13.73 -10.04
C ARG A 99 -10.41 14.10 -10.19
N PHE A 100 -9.80 14.53 -9.10
CA PHE A 100 -8.40 14.95 -9.13
C PHE A 100 -7.73 14.68 -7.78
N PRO A 101 -6.40 14.43 -7.77
CA PRO A 101 -5.65 14.26 -6.55
C PRO A 101 -5.49 15.60 -5.83
N VAL A 102 -5.76 15.63 -4.53
CA VAL A 102 -5.68 16.82 -3.68
C VAL A 102 -4.62 16.74 -2.60
N GLU A 103 -4.04 15.56 -2.40
CA GLU A 103 -3.03 15.31 -1.37
C GLU A 103 -1.84 14.57 -1.96
N GLN A 104 -0.66 14.87 -1.45
CA GLN A 104 0.51 14.02 -1.63
C GLN A 104 0.57 13.00 -0.48
N LEU A 105 1.00 11.79 -0.81
CA LEU A 105 1.06 10.68 0.13
C LEU A 105 2.50 10.20 0.27
N PHE A 106 2.88 9.93 1.52
CA PHE A 106 4.24 9.56 1.88
C PHE A 106 4.23 8.31 2.75
N GLU A 107 5.32 7.59 2.72
CA GLU A 107 5.65 6.63 3.77
C GLU A 107 5.83 7.39 5.10
N VAL A 108 5.65 6.69 6.22
CA VAL A 108 5.89 7.28 7.55
C VAL A 108 7.36 7.72 7.70
N SER A 109 8.27 7.06 7.01
CA SER A 109 9.70 7.41 6.92
C SER A 109 10.00 8.67 6.12
N GLY A 110 9.03 9.23 5.39
CA GLY A 110 9.15 10.43 4.58
C GLY A 110 9.32 10.21 3.08
N GLY A 111 9.50 8.96 2.62
CA GLY A 111 9.56 8.64 1.20
C GLY A 111 8.21 8.87 0.50
N ARG A 112 8.23 9.31 -0.76
CA ARG A 112 7.00 9.47 -1.55
C ARG A 112 6.40 8.10 -1.86
N ARG A 113 5.09 7.90 -1.57
CA ARG A 113 4.40 6.62 -1.73
C ARG A 113 4.51 6.06 -3.15
N GLU A 114 4.33 6.90 -4.15
CA GLU A 114 4.38 6.49 -5.56
C GLU A 114 5.78 6.05 -6.03
N LEU A 115 6.80 6.25 -5.22
CA LEU A 115 8.18 5.80 -5.48
C LEU A 115 8.58 4.61 -4.59
N ALA A 116 7.66 4.08 -3.79
CA ALA A 116 7.92 2.95 -2.92
C ALA A 116 8.37 1.73 -3.74
N LYS A 117 9.48 1.14 -3.32
CA LYS A 117 10.05 -0.05 -3.96
C LYS A 117 9.87 -1.27 -3.08
N PRO A 118 9.78 -2.47 -3.67
CA PRO A 118 9.79 -3.70 -2.89
C PRO A 118 11.12 -3.88 -2.14
N ASP A 119 11.04 -4.50 -0.97
CA ASP A 119 12.21 -4.92 -0.20
C ASP A 119 12.90 -6.11 -0.89
N VAL A 120 12.09 -6.94 -1.57
CA VAL A 120 12.55 -8.02 -2.43
C VAL A 120 11.90 -7.88 -3.80
N LEU A 121 12.70 -7.45 -4.76
CA LEU A 121 12.25 -7.28 -6.14
C LEU A 121 12.10 -8.63 -6.84
N VAL A 122 10.96 -8.87 -7.45
CA VAL A 122 10.75 -9.92 -8.46
C VAL A 122 10.97 -9.27 -9.83
N THR A 123 11.94 -9.77 -10.57
CA THR A 123 12.35 -9.19 -11.85
C THR A 123 11.39 -9.56 -12.98
N GLU A 124 11.42 -8.81 -14.06
CA GLU A 124 10.65 -9.16 -15.27
C GLU A 124 11.06 -10.52 -15.84
N ALA A 125 12.34 -10.89 -15.71
CA ALA A 125 12.82 -12.21 -16.13
C ALA A 125 12.21 -13.34 -15.29
N GLU A 126 12.10 -13.16 -13.96
CA GLU A 126 11.44 -14.14 -13.07
C GLU A 126 9.92 -14.24 -13.38
N LEU A 127 9.25 -13.11 -13.65
CA LEU A 127 7.85 -13.10 -14.04
C LEU A 127 7.63 -13.80 -15.39
N ALA A 128 8.52 -13.56 -16.36
CA ALA A 128 8.43 -14.17 -17.69
C ALA A 128 8.78 -15.67 -17.69
N ALA A 129 9.63 -16.11 -16.76
CA ALA A 129 10.00 -17.50 -16.59
C ALA A 129 8.96 -18.34 -15.84
N ALA A 130 7.97 -17.70 -15.22
CA ALA A 130 6.87 -18.42 -14.56
C ALA A 130 6.03 -19.13 -15.61
N HIS A 131 5.81 -20.45 -15.42
CA HIS A 131 4.95 -21.24 -16.29
C HIS A 131 3.48 -20.97 -16.00
N ASP A 132 2.60 -21.40 -16.92
CA ASP A 132 1.15 -21.24 -16.78
C ASP A 132 0.64 -21.69 -15.41
N GLY A 133 0.03 -20.77 -14.68
CA GLY A 133 -0.52 -21.00 -13.35
C GLY A 133 0.48 -20.80 -12.17
N GLU A 134 1.76 -20.52 -12.43
CA GLU A 134 2.70 -20.15 -11.37
C GLU A 134 2.63 -18.66 -11.04
N ASP A 135 2.55 -18.35 -9.75
CA ASP A 135 2.72 -16.99 -9.23
C ASP A 135 4.19 -16.83 -8.76
N ALA A 136 4.99 -16.15 -9.59
CA ALA A 136 6.41 -15.93 -9.30
C ALA A 136 6.63 -15.10 -8.02
N ILE A 137 5.71 -14.17 -7.72
CA ILE A 137 5.80 -13.34 -6.50
C ILE A 137 5.52 -14.20 -5.27
N LEU A 138 4.47 -15.03 -5.32
CA LEU A 138 4.15 -15.96 -4.24
C LEU A 138 5.28 -17.00 -4.05
N LYS A 139 5.82 -17.56 -5.13
CA LYS A 139 6.95 -18.48 -5.08
C LYS A 139 8.15 -17.86 -4.35
N ARG A 140 8.51 -16.62 -4.71
CA ARG A 140 9.59 -15.88 -4.07
C ARG A 140 9.34 -15.64 -2.59
N ALA A 141 8.08 -15.35 -2.21
CA ALA A 141 7.70 -15.18 -0.82
C ALA A 141 7.83 -16.48 -0.01
N LEU A 142 7.41 -17.61 -0.57
CA LEU A 142 7.49 -18.92 0.08
C LEU A 142 8.94 -19.38 0.32
N GLU A 143 9.89 -18.98 -0.54
CA GLU A 143 11.33 -19.24 -0.33
C GLU A 143 11.87 -18.50 0.90
N LEU A 144 11.29 -17.36 1.27
CA LEU A 144 11.75 -16.54 2.38
C LEU A 144 11.12 -16.90 3.73
N VAL A 145 10.09 -17.74 3.75
CA VAL A 145 9.45 -18.20 5.00
C VAL A 145 9.84 -19.63 5.38
N ARG A 146 10.59 -20.31 4.53
CA ARG A 146 11.22 -21.60 4.83
C ARG A 146 12.52 -21.38 5.59
#